data_7901f204c37b1a2c579a3c6deaa0bd07
#
_entry.id   7901f204c37b1a2c579a3c6deaa0bd07
#
_cell.length_a   1.000
_cell.length_b   1.000
_cell.length_c   1.000
_cell.angle_alpha   90.00
_cell.angle_beta   90.00
_cell.angle_gamma   90.00
#
_symmetry.space_group_name_H-M   'P 1'
#
loop_
_entity.id
_entity.type
_entity.pdbx_description
1 polymer ?
#
loop_
_entity_poly.entity_id
_entity_poly.type
_entity_poly.pdbx_seq_one_letter_code
_entity_poly.pdbx_strand_id
1 'polypeptide(L)'
;MMSTPSFKSTAAAALFSLLSLLACTVTAQTLPSEVDAALQRAKVPREAVTMLVVDVQGKVPARLSHRASVPVNPASVMKLVTTYAALDLLGPAFSWSTPVYVEGAVRDGTLFGNLYIKGQGDPKLVSERLWLLLRRVQGLGIKAIAGDIVLDRSAFEAVEVDPSSFDGEPLRPYNAAPDALLLNFKSVVMTFVPDRTANTAQVQYEPPLAGVRMQSSVPLSSASGGSGGDCNGYRAALKADFSDPAQIRFNGSYPASCGEKVWGVAYADAASYATRAVEGMWREMGGKLAGSVREGRVPSPQGLALKPAFEVMSPPLPEVIRDINKYSNNVMAQQLFLTLSLQARTAASGATGNTGNTGSTATLAASREVVQRWWRSAISTSTSTSADDMPTIDNGSGLSRTDRITAQALARLLQSAYASPYMPELMSSLPISGVDGTLRRSRTAARGSAHLKSGSLANVAGVAGYVLAASGKRYALVMIVNHPNANAARPAIEALLDWTMKDN
;
A
#
# COMPACT_ATOMS: atom_id res chain seq x y z
N MET A 1 -30.54 100.60 13.73
CA MET A 1 -31.86 99.91 13.89
C MET A 1 -31.60 98.40 14.04
N MET A 2 -31.91 97.89 15.15
CA MET A 2 -31.56 96.56 15.62
C MET A 2 -32.53 95.54 15.12
N SER A 3 -32.01 94.39 14.67
CA SER A 3 -32.84 93.20 14.56
C SER A 3 -32.07 92.00 15.04
N THR A 4 -32.62 91.35 16.06
CA THR A 4 -32.13 90.18 16.76
C THR A 4 -32.23 88.90 15.91
N PRO A 5 -31.28 88.00 16.04
CA PRO A 5 -31.41 86.65 15.41
C PRO A 5 -32.06 85.67 16.35
N SER A 6 -33.00 84.90 15.78
CA SER A 6 -33.70 83.79 16.39
C SER A 6 -32.83 82.54 16.40
N PHE A 7 -32.63 81.94 17.60
CA PHE A 7 -32.06 80.62 17.78
C PHE A 7 -33.07 79.55 17.44
N LYS A 8 -32.77 78.68 16.45
CA LYS A 8 -33.46 77.41 16.25
C LYS A 8 -32.58 76.28 16.77
N SER A 9 -33.03 75.63 17.83
CA SER A 9 -32.46 74.42 18.36
C SER A 9 -32.81 73.20 17.46
N THR A 10 -31.79 72.58 16.90
CA THR A 10 -31.94 71.30 16.20
C THR A 10 -31.51 70.17 17.13
N ALA A 11 -32.47 69.38 17.55
CA ALA A 11 -32.26 68.14 18.29
C ALA A 11 -31.66 67.07 17.33
N ALA A 12 -30.41 66.67 17.62
CA ALA A 12 -29.79 65.52 16.94
C ALA A 12 -30.28 64.23 17.55
N ALA A 13 -31.09 63.50 16.80
CA ALA A 13 -31.48 62.11 17.13
C ALA A 13 -30.29 61.19 16.81
N ALA A 14 -29.65 60.66 17.85
CA ALA A 14 -28.66 59.62 17.70
C ALA A 14 -29.37 58.25 17.44
N LEU A 15 -29.34 57.80 16.19
CA LEU A 15 -29.74 56.42 15.85
C LEU A 15 -28.59 55.48 16.29
N PHE A 16 -28.75 54.77 17.40
CA PHE A 16 -27.95 53.64 17.77
C PHE A 16 -28.31 52.46 16.85
N SER A 17 -27.54 52.22 15.82
CA SER A 17 -27.59 51.00 15.03
C SER A 17 -27.05 49.84 15.84
N LEU A 18 -27.88 49.05 16.45
CA LEU A 18 -27.54 47.75 17.05
C LEU A 18 -27.17 46.79 15.90
N LEU A 19 -25.88 46.71 15.56
CA LEU A 19 -25.34 45.60 14.76
C LEU A 19 -25.41 44.36 15.64
N SER A 20 -26.47 43.57 15.47
CA SER A 20 -26.53 42.21 16.02
C SER A 20 -25.46 41.36 15.30
N LEU A 21 -24.30 41.18 15.91
CA LEU A 21 -23.37 40.12 15.53
C LEU A 21 -24.11 38.79 15.83
N LEU A 22 -24.71 38.19 14.82
CA LEU A 22 -25.00 36.76 14.85
C LEU A 22 -23.65 36.03 14.87
N ALA A 23 -23.14 35.80 16.05
CA ALA A 23 -22.14 34.78 16.26
C ALA A 23 -22.80 33.44 15.91
N CYS A 24 -22.55 32.92 14.71
CA CYS A 24 -22.83 31.52 14.41
C CYS A 24 -22.00 30.69 15.42
N THR A 25 -22.59 30.39 16.53
CA THR A 25 -22.06 29.36 17.44
C THR A 25 -22.11 28.06 16.64
N VAL A 26 -20.98 27.69 16.06
CA VAL A 26 -20.77 26.30 15.58
C VAL A 26 -20.87 25.45 16.85
N THR A 27 -22.06 24.96 17.14
CA THR A 27 -22.25 23.96 18.20
C THR A 27 -21.43 22.77 17.79
N ALA A 28 -20.33 22.53 18.50
CA ALA A 28 -19.53 21.32 18.34
C ALA A 28 -20.49 20.13 18.48
N GLN A 29 -20.66 19.39 17.40
CA GLN A 29 -21.54 18.22 17.37
C GLN A 29 -21.06 17.26 18.47
N THR A 30 -21.91 16.90 19.41
CA THR A 30 -21.56 15.94 20.47
C THR A 30 -21.26 14.59 19.85
N LEU A 31 -20.16 13.97 20.30
CA LEU A 31 -19.84 12.61 19.84
C LEU A 31 -20.94 11.63 20.28
N PRO A 32 -21.22 10.59 19.47
CA PRO A 32 -22.07 9.50 19.93
C PRO A 32 -21.58 8.94 21.26
N SER A 33 -22.49 8.70 22.21
CA SER A 33 -22.16 8.31 23.59
C SER A 33 -21.27 7.07 23.68
N GLU A 34 -21.52 6.09 22.82
CA GLU A 34 -20.75 4.82 22.77
C GLU A 34 -19.32 5.05 22.26
N VAL A 35 -19.15 5.96 21.30
CA VAL A 35 -17.83 6.36 20.78
C VAL A 35 -17.04 7.07 21.87
N ASP A 36 -17.67 8.06 22.52
CA ASP A 36 -17.03 8.82 23.60
C ASP A 36 -16.63 7.93 24.77
N ALA A 37 -17.52 7.05 25.22
CA ALA A 37 -17.23 6.09 26.29
C ALA A 37 -16.08 5.14 25.91
N ALA A 38 -15.98 4.72 24.65
CA ALA A 38 -14.89 3.86 24.19
C ALA A 38 -13.54 4.62 24.14
N LEU A 39 -13.54 5.90 23.74
CA LEU A 39 -12.34 6.76 23.77
C LEU A 39 -11.86 6.98 25.21
N GLN A 40 -12.78 7.22 26.15
CA GLN A 40 -12.46 7.38 27.57
C GLN A 40 -11.82 6.10 28.15
N ARG A 41 -12.37 4.93 27.86
CA ARG A 41 -11.78 3.64 28.29
C ARG A 41 -10.37 3.43 27.69
N ALA A 42 -10.15 3.88 26.45
CA ALA A 42 -8.86 3.83 25.80
C ALA A 42 -7.87 4.90 26.30
N LYS A 43 -8.32 5.82 27.17
CA LYS A 43 -7.55 7.00 27.60
C LYS A 43 -7.06 7.83 26.41
N VAL A 44 -7.92 8.04 25.42
CA VAL A 44 -7.67 8.87 24.24
C VAL A 44 -8.54 10.11 24.33
N PRO A 45 -7.96 11.31 24.41
CA PRO A 45 -8.73 12.55 24.47
C PRO A 45 -9.38 12.84 23.10
N ARG A 46 -10.51 13.56 23.11
CA ARG A 46 -11.28 13.90 21.90
C ARG A 46 -10.45 14.69 20.89
N GLU A 47 -9.52 15.50 21.36
CA GLU A 47 -8.61 16.33 20.55
C GLU A 47 -7.61 15.51 19.73
N ALA A 48 -7.40 14.25 20.10
CA ALA A 48 -6.53 13.32 19.37
C ALA A 48 -7.24 12.57 18.23
N VAL A 49 -8.54 12.87 18.02
CA VAL A 49 -9.38 12.14 17.06
C VAL A 49 -9.98 13.09 16.03
N THR A 50 -10.00 12.66 14.77
CA THR A 50 -10.78 13.29 13.70
C THR A 50 -11.83 12.31 13.21
N MET A 51 -13.07 12.78 13.04
CA MET A 51 -14.19 11.95 12.56
C MET A 51 -15.05 12.72 11.59
N LEU A 52 -15.51 12.00 10.56
CA LEU A 52 -16.48 12.53 9.61
C LEU A 52 -17.36 11.38 9.12
N VAL A 53 -18.69 11.58 9.17
CA VAL A 53 -19.67 10.68 8.55
C VAL A 53 -20.59 11.53 7.69
N VAL A 54 -20.51 11.33 6.38
CA VAL A 54 -21.27 12.08 5.37
C VAL A 54 -21.96 11.15 4.39
N ASP A 55 -23.08 11.58 3.84
CA ASP A 55 -23.70 10.92 2.71
C ASP A 55 -22.75 10.85 1.50
N VAL A 56 -22.69 9.69 0.83
CA VAL A 56 -21.79 9.51 -0.33
C VAL A 56 -22.10 10.40 -1.51
N GLN A 57 -23.35 10.89 -1.62
CA GLN A 57 -23.77 11.82 -2.69
C GLN A 57 -23.55 13.29 -2.32
N GLY A 58 -23.20 13.58 -1.06
CA GLY A 58 -22.96 14.95 -0.59
C GLY A 58 -24.20 15.86 -0.55
N LYS A 59 -25.42 15.30 -0.62
CA LYS A 59 -26.66 16.06 -0.76
C LYS A 59 -27.23 16.57 0.58
N VAL A 60 -26.73 16.05 1.67
CA VAL A 60 -27.22 16.39 3.03
C VAL A 60 -26.05 16.75 3.94
N PRO A 61 -26.26 17.54 5.00
CA PRO A 61 -25.24 17.86 5.98
C PRO A 61 -24.60 16.59 6.58
N ALA A 62 -23.38 16.74 7.08
CA ALA A 62 -22.69 15.65 7.76
C ALA A 62 -23.48 15.16 8.99
N ARG A 63 -23.65 13.85 9.13
CA ARG A 63 -24.24 13.24 10.33
C ARG A 63 -23.34 13.43 11.56
N LEU A 64 -22.03 13.40 11.35
CA LEU A 64 -21.02 13.67 12.36
C LEU A 64 -19.84 14.40 11.70
N SER A 65 -19.41 15.48 12.35
CA SER A 65 -18.19 16.20 11.98
C SER A 65 -17.46 16.60 13.27
N HIS A 66 -16.31 15.98 13.50
CA HIS A 66 -15.46 16.29 14.66
C HIS A 66 -14.02 16.49 14.18
N ARG A 67 -13.51 17.73 14.32
CA ARG A 67 -12.16 18.11 13.90
C ARG A 67 -11.83 17.70 12.45
N ALA A 68 -12.83 17.65 11.58
CA ALA A 68 -12.73 17.07 10.24
C ALA A 68 -11.76 17.83 9.31
N SER A 69 -11.48 19.10 9.56
CA SER A 69 -10.53 19.94 8.83
C SER A 69 -9.10 19.91 9.37
N VAL A 70 -8.83 19.18 10.47
CA VAL A 70 -7.49 19.11 11.04
C VAL A 70 -6.66 18.06 10.30
N PRO A 71 -5.49 18.44 9.74
CA PRO A 71 -4.58 17.49 9.09
C PRO A 71 -3.96 16.53 10.11
N VAL A 72 -4.09 15.24 9.88
CA VAL A 72 -3.58 14.17 10.74
C VAL A 72 -2.79 13.15 9.94
N ASN A 73 -1.95 12.35 10.59
CA ASN A 73 -1.31 11.21 9.95
C ASN A 73 -2.34 10.10 9.75
N PRO A 74 -2.62 9.67 8.50
CA PRO A 74 -3.63 8.67 8.21
C PRO A 74 -3.09 7.23 8.27
N ALA A 75 -1.79 7.03 8.42
CA ALA A 75 -1.14 5.75 8.19
C ALA A 75 -1.56 5.16 6.83
N SER A 76 -1.80 3.86 6.76
CA SER A 76 -2.17 3.16 5.52
C SER A 76 -3.54 3.55 4.93
N VAL A 77 -4.32 4.43 5.58
CA VAL A 77 -5.50 5.01 4.92
C VAL A 77 -5.09 5.89 3.72
N MET A 78 -3.86 6.42 3.71
CA MET A 78 -3.28 7.13 2.56
C MET A 78 -3.33 6.31 1.26
N LYS A 79 -3.33 4.99 1.33
CA LYS A 79 -3.45 4.12 0.15
C LYS A 79 -4.73 4.35 -0.67
N LEU A 80 -5.79 4.91 -0.06
CA LEU A 80 -6.98 5.33 -0.81
C LEU A 80 -6.65 6.39 -1.86
N VAL A 81 -5.78 7.35 -1.52
CA VAL A 81 -5.32 8.37 -2.47
C VAL A 81 -4.56 7.72 -3.62
N THR A 82 -3.59 6.86 -3.31
CA THR A 82 -2.75 6.19 -4.31
C THR A 82 -3.58 5.28 -5.24
N THR A 83 -4.48 4.48 -4.67
CA THR A 83 -5.23 3.49 -5.44
C THR A 83 -6.34 4.12 -6.27
N TYR A 84 -7.00 5.17 -5.77
CA TYR A 84 -8.00 5.86 -6.57
C TYR A 84 -7.35 6.74 -7.66
N ALA A 85 -6.26 7.44 -7.36
CA ALA A 85 -5.49 8.17 -8.37
C ALA A 85 -5.04 7.24 -9.51
N ALA A 86 -4.62 6.02 -9.18
CA ALA A 86 -4.22 5.05 -10.19
C ALA A 86 -5.38 4.57 -11.06
N LEU A 87 -6.53 4.27 -10.46
CA LEU A 87 -7.74 3.90 -11.24
C LEU A 87 -8.17 5.01 -12.17
N ASP A 88 -8.14 6.25 -11.73
CA ASP A 88 -8.58 7.41 -12.50
C ASP A 88 -7.59 7.78 -13.62
N LEU A 89 -6.28 7.72 -13.34
CA LEU A 89 -5.24 8.10 -14.29
C LEU A 89 -4.89 7.01 -15.30
N LEU A 90 -4.90 5.74 -14.88
CA LEU A 90 -4.43 4.60 -15.69
C LEU A 90 -5.60 3.78 -16.27
N GLY A 91 -6.76 3.86 -15.64
CA GLY A 91 -7.92 3.04 -15.97
C GLY A 91 -7.81 1.58 -15.47
N PRO A 92 -8.95 0.87 -15.36
CA PRO A 92 -9.00 -0.47 -14.78
C PRO A 92 -8.35 -1.55 -15.67
N ALA A 93 -8.24 -1.31 -16.98
CA ALA A 93 -7.60 -2.25 -17.90
C ALA A 93 -6.06 -2.18 -17.87
N PHE A 94 -5.47 -1.23 -17.13
CA PHE A 94 -4.02 -1.10 -17.06
C PHE A 94 -3.39 -2.35 -16.46
N SER A 95 -2.30 -2.80 -17.08
CA SER A 95 -1.44 -3.87 -16.59
C SER A 95 0.02 -3.52 -16.87
N TRP A 96 0.92 -4.05 -16.07
CA TRP A 96 2.37 -3.90 -16.25
C TRP A 96 2.89 -4.96 -17.19
N SER A 97 3.92 -4.61 -17.94
CA SER A 97 4.67 -5.54 -18.80
C SER A 97 6.07 -5.76 -18.21
N THR A 98 6.56 -6.99 -18.29
CA THR A 98 7.96 -7.35 -18.02
C THR A 98 8.54 -7.91 -19.31
N PRO A 99 9.18 -7.08 -20.16
CA PRO A 99 9.75 -7.53 -21.40
C PRO A 99 11.05 -8.31 -21.17
N VAL A 100 11.22 -9.36 -21.99
CA VAL A 100 12.39 -10.24 -22.00
C VAL A 100 13.05 -10.16 -23.37
N TYR A 101 14.37 -9.96 -23.38
CA TYR A 101 15.14 -9.81 -24.60
C TYR A 101 16.20 -10.91 -24.69
N VAL A 102 16.45 -11.37 -25.90
CA VAL A 102 17.48 -12.37 -26.23
C VAL A 102 18.46 -11.72 -27.16
N GLU A 103 19.71 -11.69 -26.77
CA GLU A 103 20.83 -11.22 -27.60
C GLU A 103 21.72 -12.38 -27.95
N GLY A 104 21.95 -12.60 -29.25
CA GLY A 104 22.76 -13.71 -29.76
C GLY A 104 21.95 -14.83 -30.39
N ALA A 105 22.61 -15.94 -30.73
CA ALA A 105 22.01 -17.07 -31.41
C ALA A 105 21.76 -18.25 -30.48
N VAL A 106 20.64 -18.95 -30.67
CA VAL A 106 20.36 -20.22 -29.99
C VAL A 106 20.79 -21.38 -30.90
N ARG A 107 21.68 -22.23 -30.39
CA ARG A 107 22.17 -23.44 -31.09
C ARG A 107 22.19 -24.59 -30.08
N ASP A 108 21.65 -25.73 -30.47
CA ASP A 108 21.60 -26.96 -29.65
C ASP A 108 21.14 -26.73 -28.21
N GLY A 109 20.12 -25.87 -28.05
CA GLY A 109 19.57 -25.50 -26.75
C GLY A 109 20.39 -24.52 -25.92
N THR A 110 21.48 -23.98 -26.47
CA THR A 110 22.34 -23.00 -25.81
C THR A 110 22.21 -21.62 -26.48
N LEU A 111 21.91 -20.61 -25.67
CA LEU A 111 21.98 -19.20 -26.06
C LEU A 111 23.47 -18.75 -26.02
N PHE A 112 24.07 -18.48 -27.16
CA PHE A 112 25.39 -17.85 -27.28
C PHE A 112 25.24 -16.33 -27.22
N GLY A 113 25.03 -15.78 -26.06
CA GLY A 113 24.75 -14.38 -25.80
C GLY A 113 24.09 -14.20 -24.47
N ASN A 114 23.39 -13.08 -24.28
CA ASN A 114 22.80 -12.67 -23.03
C ASN A 114 21.26 -12.72 -23.08
N LEU A 115 20.67 -12.99 -21.90
CA LEU A 115 19.24 -12.82 -21.64
C LEU A 115 19.03 -11.55 -20.80
N TYR A 116 18.11 -10.68 -21.21
CA TYR A 116 17.76 -9.49 -20.44
C TYR A 116 16.33 -9.58 -19.96
N ILE A 117 16.10 -9.23 -18.68
CA ILE A 117 14.79 -9.09 -18.07
C ILE A 117 14.65 -7.64 -17.61
N LYS A 118 13.72 -6.89 -18.20
CA LYS A 118 13.52 -5.48 -17.88
C LYS A 118 12.33 -5.29 -16.97
N GLY A 119 12.57 -4.74 -15.78
CA GLY A 119 11.53 -4.33 -14.84
C GLY A 119 10.88 -3.01 -15.25
N GLN A 120 9.57 -2.95 -15.16
CA GLN A 120 8.76 -1.76 -15.39
C GLN A 120 7.81 -1.48 -14.22
N GLY A 121 8.16 -1.96 -13.02
CA GLY A 121 7.43 -1.71 -11.80
C GLY A 121 6.26 -2.66 -11.56
N ASP A 122 6.20 -3.84 -12.20
CA ASP A 122 5.18 -4.85 -11.92
C ASP A 122 5.18 -5.20 -10.41
N PRO A 123 4.09 -4.90 -9.66
CA PRO A 123 4.02 -5.17 -8.23
C PRO A 123 3.70 -6.62 -7.90
N LYS A 124 3.47 -7.47 -8.91
CA LYS A 124 3.01 -8.87 -8.77
C LYS A 124 3.91 -9.88 -9.47
N LEU A 125 5.18 -9.55 -9.74
CA LEU A 125 6.13 -10.54 -10.25
C LEU A 125 6.63 -11.43 -9.09
N VAL A 126 5.70 -12.26 -8.57
CA VAL A 126 5.93 -13.23 -7.50
C VAL A 126 6.60 -14.51 -8.03
N SER A 127 6.97 -15.44 -7.15
CA SER A 127 7.69 -16.67 -7.50
C SER A 127 7.06 -17.44 -8.65
N GLU A 128 5.75 -17.65 -8.64
CA GLU A 128 5.02 -18.39 -9.69
C GLU A 128 5.11 -17.68 -11.05
N ARG A 129 5.08 -16.36 -11.05
CA ARG A 129 5.16 -15.58 -12.28
C ARG A 129 6.59 -15.51 -12.82
N LEU A 130 7.60 -15.45 -11.93
CA LEU A 130 9.00 -15.60 -12.31
C LEU A 130 9.25 -16.98 -12.92
N TRP A 131 8.70 -18.04 -12.33
CA TRP A 131 8.76 -19.39 -12.87
C TRP A 131 8.16 -19.45 -14.28
N LEU A 132 6.95 -18.89 -14.47
CA LEU A 132 6.30 -18.82 -15.80
C LEU A 132 7.12 -18.03 -16.80
N LEU A 133 7.74 -16.91 -16.41
CA LEU A 133 8.63 -16.12 -17.26
C LEU A 133 9.81 -16.97 -17.74
N LEU A 134 10.51 -17.62 -16.81
CA LEU A 134 11.67 -18.47 -17.14
C LEU A 134 11.25 -19.72 -17.92
N ARG A 135 10.06 -20.26 -17.68
CA ARG A 135 9.49 -21.36 -18.47
C ARG A 135 9.27 -20.94 -19.93
N ARG A 136 8.86 -19.68 -20.18
CA ARG A 136 8.76 -19.14 -21.55
C ARG A 136 10.13 -18.99 -22.20
N VAL A 137 11.18 -18.63 -21.45
CA VAL A 137 12.56 -18.64 -21.96
C VAL A 137 12.95 -20.05 -22.43
N GLN A 138 12.67 -21.08 -21.63
CA GLN A 138 12.89 -22.47 -22.03
C GLN A 138 12.05 -22.85 -23.27
N GLY A 139 10.83 -22.30 -23.40
CA GLY A 139 9.96 -22.47 -24.56
C GLY A 139 10.51 -21.92 -25.86
N LEU A 140 11.48 -20.96 -25.80
CA LEU A 140 12.24 -20.51 -26.95
C LEU A 140 13.36 -21.51 -27.37
N GLY A 141 13.44 -22.67 -26.75
CA GLY A 141 14.50 -23.66 -26.97
C GLY A 141 15.75 -23.42 -26.13
N ILE A 142 15.78 -22.44 -25.23
CA ILE A 142 16.94 -22.08 -24.41
C ILE A 142 16.97 -22.95 -23.15
N LYS A 143 17.94 -23.88 -23.06
CA LYS A 143 18.19 -24.71 -21.86
C LYS A 143 19.48 -24.32 -21.14
N ALA A 144 20.39 -23.68 -21.88
CA ALA A 144 21.65 -23.16 -21.35
C ALA A 144 21.90 -21.73 -21.86
N ILE A 145 22.54 -20.92 -21.04
CA ILE A 145 22.96 -19.56 -21.40
C ILE A 145 24.48 -19.49 -21.24
N ALA A 146 25.18 -19.17 -22.32
CA ALA A 146 26.65 -19.08 -22.37
C ALA A 146 27.13 -17.71 -21.80
N GLY A 147 26.34 -16.66 -21.98
CA GLY A 147 26.57 -15.32 -21.39
C GLY A 147 25.86 -15.14 -20.07
N ASP A 148 25.39 -13.93 -19.84
CA ASP A 148 24.74 -13.50 -18.57
C ASP A 148 23.21 -13.46 -18.68
N ILE A 149 22.56 -13.51 -17.51
CA ILE A 149 21.20 -12.99 -17.35
C ILE A 149 21.32 -11.59 -16.75
N VAL A 150 20.88 -10.58 -17.49
CA VAL A 150 21.01 -9.17 -17.13
C VAL A 150 19.66 -8.62 -16.66
N LEU A 151 19.62 -8.06 -15.46
CA LEU A 151 18.44 -7.48 -14.85
C LEU A 151 18.46 -5.96 -15.04
N ASP A 152 17.55 -5.44 -15.88
CA ASP A 152 17.41 -4.01 -16.12
C ASP A 152 16.38 -3.42 -15.17
N ARG A 153 16.84 -2.61 -14.22
CA ARG A 153 16.03 -1.93 -13.20
C ARG A 153 15.90 -0.43 -13.45
N SER A 154 16.26 0.05 -14.64
CA SER A 154 16.40 1.48 -14.94
C SER A 154 15.08 2.27 -15.00
N ALA A 155 13.92 1.62 -14.96
CA ALA A 155 12.63 2.31 -15.00
C ALA A 155 12.33 3.13 -13.75
N PHE A 156 12.90 2.76 -12.60
CA PHE A 156 12.78 3.51 -11.35
C PHE A 156 14.16 4.00 -10.90
N GLU A 157 14.19 5.20 -10.30
CA GLU A 157 15.33 5.62 -9.50
C GLU A 157 15.46 4.70 -8.29
N ALA A 158 16.68 4.29 -7.96
CA ALA A 158 16.90 3.45 -6.80
C ALA A 158 16.44 4.18 -5.53
N VAL A 159 15.52 3.58 -4.80
CA VAL A 159 15.06 4.09 -3.50
C VAL A 159 15.90 3.43 -2.43
N GLU A 160 16.95 4.12 -2.02
CA GLU A 160 17.81 3.68 -0.92
C GLU A 160 17.16 4.06 0.41
N VAL A 161 16.59 3.06 1.08
CA VAL A 161 16.03 3.21 2.42
C VAL A 161 16.62 2.12 3.30
N ASP A 162 17.18 2.49 4.43
CA ASP A 162 17.50 1.53 5.48
C ASP A 162 16.17 0.91 5.99
N PRO A 163 15.95 -0.40 5.81
CA PRO A 163 14.71 -1.04 6.24
C PRO A 163 14.44 -0.94 7.75
N SER A 164 15.48 -0.67 8.55
CA SER A 164 15.35 -0.47 10.00
C SER A 164 14.87 0.94 10.38
N SER A 165 15.03 1.92 9.49
CA SER A 165 14.87 3.35 9.79
C SER A 165 13.48 3.74 10.28
N PHE A 166 12.43 2.99 9.88
CA PHE A 166 11.06 3.34 10.22
C PHE A 166 10.63 2.84 11.62
N ASP A 167 10.93 1.59 11.96
CA ASP A 167 10.44 0.93 13.18
C ASP A 167 11.45 -0.02 13.84
N GLY A 168 12.68 -0.07 13.34
CA GLY A 168 13.73 -0.97 13.86
C GLY A 168 13.59 -2.43 13.42
N GLU A 169 12.69 -2.75 12.49
CA GLU A 169 12.34 -4.12 12.07
C GLU A 169 12.76 -4.39 10.61
N PRO A 170 14.07 -4.51 10.29
CA PRO A 170 14.55 -4.58 8.90
C PRO A 170 14.06 -5.81 8.14
N LEU A 171 13.75 -6.90 8.84
CA LEU A 171 13.30 -8.16 8.25
C LEU A 171 11.79 -8.24 8.02
N ARG A 172 11.07 -7.16 8.29
CA ARG A 172 9.63 -7.10 7.98
C ARG A 172 9.43 -6.81 6.48
N PRO A 173 8.70 -7.67 5.76
CA PRO A 173 8.47 -7.48 4.32
C PRO A 173 7.87 -6.12 3.94
N TYR A 174 7.11 -5.49 4.84
CA TYR A 174 6.48 -4.18 4.59
C TYR A 174 7.48 -3.00 4.60
N ASN A 175 8.72 -3.21 5.06
CA ASN A 175 9.81 -2.23 5.04
C ASN A 175 10.70 -2.34 3.79
N ALA A 176 10.46 -3.35 2.93
CA ALA A 176 11.22 -3.49 1.71
C ALA A 176 11.00 -2.30 0.76
N ALA A 177 12.09 -1.80 0.17
CA ALA A 177 12.03 -0.71 -0.81
C ALA A 177 11.41 -1.17 -2.13
N PRO A 178 10.68 -0.28 -2.84
CA PRO A 178 10.20 -0.54 -4.20
C PRO A 178 11.36 -0.74 -5.19
N ASP A 179 11.05 -1.35 -6.34
CA ASP A 179 12.06 -1.71 -7.34
C ASP A 179 11.43 -1.81 -8.72
N ALA A 180 12.10 -1.34 -9.77
CA ALA A 180 11.59 -1.49 -11.12
C ALA A 180 11.39 -2.98 -11.50
N LEU A 181 12.27 -3.88 -11.03
CA LEU A 181 12.13 -5.32 -11.13
C LEU A 181 11.91 -5.93 -9.73
N LEU A 182 10.76 -5.63 -9.14
CA LEU A 182 10.38 -6.16 -7.84
C LEU A 182 10.05 -7.66 -7.96
N LEU A 183 10.90 -8.51 -7.44
CA LEU A 183 10.67 -9.95 -7.37
C LEU A 183 10.18 -10.32 -5.97
N ASN A 184 9.06 -11.06 -5.89
CA ASN A 184 8.50 -11.66 -4.67
C ASN A 184 8.59 -10.76 -3.42
N PHE A 185 8.36 -9.43 -3.58
CA PHE A 185 8.44 -8.42 -2.52
C PHE A 185 9.80 -8.36 -1.81
N LYS A 186 10.89 -8.78 -2.44
CA LYS A 186 12.24 -8.96 -1.85
C LYS A 186 12.21 -9.84 -0.59
N SER A 187 11.33 -10.84 -0.57
CA SER A 187 11.06 -11.67 0.61
C SER A 187 11.27 -13.14 0.31
N VAL A 188 11.72 -13.87 1.33
CA VAL A 188 11.75 -15.32 1.35
C VAL A 188 10.58 -15.81 2.19
N VAL A 189 9.77 -16.68 1.61
CA VAL A 189 8.67 -17.34 2.29
C VAL A 189 9.12 -18.72 2.72
N MET A 190 9.00 -19.01 4.00
CA MET A 190 9.35 -20.30 4.60
C MET A 190 8.08 -21.00 5.03
N THR A 191 7.87 -22.22 4.53
CA THR A 191 6.75 -23.09 4.94
C THR A 191 7.30 -24.23 5.79
N PHE A 192 6.84 -24.30 7.04
CA PHE A 192 7.21 -25.34 8.02
C PHE A 192 6.14 -26.40 8.04
N VAL A 193 6.51 -27.64 7.64
CA VAL A 193 5.61 -28.79 7.61
C VAL A 193 6.11 -29.85 8.61
N PRO A 194 5.42 -30.06 9.74
CA PRO A 194 5.88 -31.01 10.75
C PRO A 194 5.70 -32.48 10.28
N ASP A 195 6.80 -33.25 10.34
CA ASP A 195 6.83 -34.69 10.17
C ASP A 195 7.09 -35.33 11.54
N ARG A 196 6.05 -35.87 12.14
CA ARG A 196 6.14 -36.52 13.47
C ARG A 196 6.90 -37.84 13.43
N THR A 197 6.92 -38.53 12.28
CA THR A 197 7.63 -39.79 12.11
C THR A 197 9.13 -39.55 12.11
N ALA A 198 9.59 -38.54 11.38
CA ALA A 198 10.99 -38.14 11.34
C ALA A 198 11.40 -37.28 12.55
N ASN A 199 10.46 -36.88 13.42
CA ASN A 199 10.65 -35.95 14.54
C ASN A 199 11.28 -34.61 14.09
N THR A 200 10.94 -34.14 12.89
CA THR A 200 11.43 -32.87 12.31
C THR A 200 10.29 -32.10 11.65
N ALA A 201 10.44 -30.77 11.50
CA ALA A 201 9.64 -29.98 10.54
C ALA A 201 10.49 -29.75 9.29
N GLN A 202 9.96 -30.13 8.14
CA GLN A 202 10.56 -29.78 6.85
C GLN A 202 10.33 -28.30 6.57
N VAL A 203 11.36 -27.62 6.03
CA VAL A 203 11.29 -26.19 5.70
C VAL A 203 11.45 -26.04 4.19
N GLN A 204 10.39 -25.53 3.55
CA GLN A 204 10.38 -25.18 2.14
C GLN A 204 10.61 -23.68 1.99
N TYR A 205 11.32 -23.26 0.94
CA TYR A 205 11.70 -21.87 0.70
C TYR A 205 11.25 -21.40 -0.67
N GLU A 206 10.66 -20.20 -0.74
CA GLU A 206 10.27 -19.56 -1.98
C GLU A 206 10.64 -18.06 -1.97
N PRO A 207 11.33 -17.61 -3.06
CA PRO A 207 11.95 -18.39 -4.14
C PRO A 207 13.24 -19.08 -3.67
N PRO A 208 13.77 -20.06 -4.44
CA PRO A 208 15.11 -20.57 -4.22
C PRO A 208 16.12 -19.46 -4.47
N LEU A 209 17.14 -19.33 -3.62
CA LEU A 209 18.17 -18.29 -3.73
C LEU A 209 19.54 -18.93 -4.03
N ALA A 210 20.14 -18.62 -5.16
CA ALA A 210 21.46 -19.11 -5.53
C ALA A 210 22.52 -18.63 -4.52
N GLY A 211 23.42 -19.54 -4.13
CA GLY A 211 24.50 -19.23 -3.19
C GLY A 211 24.08 -19.00 -1.75
N VAL A 212 22.83 -19.32 -1.38
CA VAL A 212 22.34 -19.26 0.01
C VAL A 212 22.13 -20.67 0.55
N ARG A 213 22.74 -20.96 1.68
CA ARG A 213 22.51 -22.22 2.41
C ARG A 213 21.25 -22.10 3.25
N MET A 214 20.21 -22.83 2.89
CA MET A 214 18.93 -22.84 3.58
C MET A 214 18.75 -24.15 4.31
N GLN A 215 18.55 -24.10 5.64
CA GLN A 215 18.34 -25.30 6.46
C GLN A 215 16.98 -25.91 6.11
N SER A 216 16.97 -27.14 5.57
CA SER A 216 15.78 -27.81 5.05
C SER A 216 14.93 -28.50 6.11
N SER A 217 15.43 -28.64 7.36
CA SER A 217 14.68 -29.26 8.45
C SER A 217 15.06 -28.69 9.80
N VAL A 218 14.10 -28.71 10.74
CA VAL A 218 14.26 -28.25 12.13
C VAL A 218 13.71 -29.33 13.05
N PRO A 219 14.38 -29.69 14.18
CA PRO A 219 13.85 -30.67 15.11
C PRO A 219 12.50 -30.24 15.70
N LEU A 220 11.59 -31.21 15.90
CA LEU A 220 10.35 -30.94 16.61
C LEU A 220 10.61 -30.83 18.11
N SER A 221 9.89 -29.94 18.78
CA SER A 221 9.79 -29.94 20.24
C SER A 221 8.51 -30.65 20.66
N SER A 222 8.65 -31.55 21.63
CA SER A 222 7.52 -32.18 22.33
C SER A 222 6.86 -31.23 23.34
N ALA A 223 7.48 -30.08 23.58
CA ALA A 223 6.96 -29.08 24.49
C ALA A 223 5.59 -28.60 23.99
N SER A 224 4.53 -29.12 24.57
CA SER A 224 3.33 -28.36 24.83
C SER A 224 3.79 -27.10 25.58
N GLY A 225 4.17 -26.07 24.82
CA GLY A 225 4.53 -24.77 25.36
C GLY A 225 3.43 -24.37 26.34
N GLY A 226 3.80 -23.97 27.53
CA GLY A 226 2.96 -23.77 28.69
C GLY A 226 1.53 -23.38 28.39
N SER A 227 0.61 -24.00 29.09
CA SER A 227 -0.84 -23.75 29.16
C SER A 227 -1.50 -23.25 27.88
N GLY A 228 -1.93 -24.19 27.03
CA GLY A 228 -2.91 -23.95 25.98
C GLY A 228 -2.35 -23.62 24.60
N GLY A 229 -1.72 -24.59 23.92
CA GLY A 229 -1.70 -24.70 22.42
C GLY A 229 -1.47 -23.46 21.56
N ASP A 230 -0.98 -22.34 22.10
CA ASP A 230 -0.85 -21.09 21.38
C ASP A 230 0.40 -21.10 20.48
N CYS A 231 0.15 -21.31 19.19
CA CYS A 231 1.20 -21.29 18.16
C CYS A 231 1.66 -19.87 17.78
N ASN A 232 1.28 -18.83 18.53
CA ASN A 232 1.74 -17.47 18.25
C ASN A 232 3.26 -17.32 18.52
N GLY A 233 3.81 -18.14 19.40
CA GLY A 233 5.25 -18.15 19.78
C GLY A 233 6.16 -19.00 18.91
N TYR A 234 5.69 -19.69 17.86
CA TYR A 234 6.53 -20.63 17.11
C TYR A 234 7.77 -19.98 16.47
N ARG A 235 7.69 -18.71 16.07
CA ARG A 235 8.81 -17.97 15.48
C ARG A 235 9.93 -17.74 16.50
N ALA A 236 9.58 -17.40 17.73
CA ALA A 236 10.55 -17.26 18.81
C ALA A 236 11.19 -18.61 19.19
N ALA A 237 10.42 -19.70 19.16
CA ALA A 237 10.91 -21.05 19.43
C ALA A 237 11.93 -21.54 18.39
N LEU A 238 11.79 -21.13 17.14
CA LEU A 238 12.72 -21.45 16.05
C LEU A 238 14.11 -20.83 16.23
N LYS A 239 14.25 -19.72 16.96
CA LYS A 239 15.52 -18.99 17.15
C LYS A 239 16.25 -18.78 15.81
N ALA A 240 15.53 -18.21 14.84
CA ALA A 240 16.04 -18.01 13.50
C ALA A 240 17.24 -17.04 13.50
N ASP A 241 18.23 -17.37 12.68
CA ASP A 241 19.41 -16.55 12.44
C ASP A 241 19.44 -16.16 10.94
N PHE A 242 19.25 -14.87 10.69
CA PHE A 242 19.28 -14.22 9.37
C PHE A 242 20.42 -13.20 9.27
N SER A 243 21.41 -13.25 10.18
CA SER A 243 22.51 -12.28 10.24
C SER A 243 23.49 -12.42 9.07
N ASP A 244 23.68 -13.66 8.58
CA ASP A 244 24.48 -13.94 7.40
C ASP A 244 23.59 -14.07 6.16
N PRO A 245 23.66 -13.15 5.18
CA PRO A 245 22.85 -13.23 3.97
C PRO A 245 23.12 -14.49 3.11
N ALA A 246 24.27 -15.17 3.30
CA ALA A 246 24.58 -16.43 2.63
C ALA A 246 23.99 -17.65 3.33
N GLN A 247 23.26 -17.47 4.44
CA GLN A 247 22.75 -18.59 5.22
C GLN A 247 21.46 -18.25 5.97
N ILE A 248 20.51 -19.19 5.95
CA ILE A 248 19.31 -19.18 6.82
C ILE A 248 19.40 -20.37 7.76
N ARG A 249 19.44 -20.13 9.09
CA ARG A 249 19.54 -21.16 10.12
C ARG A 249 18.49 -20.99 11.21
N PHE A 250 18.19 -22.12 11.86
CA PHE A 250 17.32 -22.19 13.02
C PHE A 250 18.07 -22.91 14.15
N ASN A 251 18.34 -22.19 15.23
CA ASN A 251 19.05 -22.71 16.40
C ASN A 251 18.10 -23.29 17.48
N GLY A 252 16.81 -23.31 17.18
CA GLY A 252 15.75 -23.79 18.05
C GLY A 252 15.01 -25.00 17.51
N SER A 253 13.76 -25.16 17.90
CA SER A 253 12.89 -26.27 17.50
C SER A 253 11.51 -25.77 17.10
N TYR A 254 10.80 -26.57 16.30
CA TYR A 254 9.44 -26.27 15.85
C TYR A 254 8.41 -26.99 16.73
N PRO A 255 7.40 -26.30 17.31
CA PRO A 255 6.38 -26.98 18.12
C PRO A 255 5.49 -27.88 17.26
N ALA A 256 5.51 -29.19 17.54
CA ALA A 256 4.76 -30.19 16.77
C ALA A 256 3.25 -29.98 16.73
N SER A 257 2.69 -29.26 17.71
CA SER A 257 1.26 -28.94 17.81
C SER A 257 0.81 -27.85 16.85
N CYS A 258 1.72 -27.09 16.24
CA CYS A 258 1.39 -25.91 15.42
C CYS A 258 0.88 -26.23 14.01
N GLY A 259 1.01 -27.50 13.55
CA GLY A 259 0.68 -27.86 12.18
C GLY A 259 1.54 -27.09 11.17
N GLU A 260 1.06 -26.96 9.94
CA GLU A 260 1.74 -26.17 8.92
C GLU A 260 1.69 -24.66 9.26
N LYS A 261 2.81 -23.97 9.10
CA LYS A 261 2.92 -22.51 9.25
C LYS A 261 3.78 -21.91 8.16
N VAL A 262 3.37 -20.74 7.74
CA VAL A 262 4.09 -19.93 6.75
C VAL A 262 4.68 -18.69 7.42
N TRP A 263 5.94 -18.41 7.11
CA TRP A 263 6.64 -17.22 7.60
C TRP A 263 7.40 -16.54 6.48
N GLY A 264 6.93 -15.34 6.07
CA GLY A 264 7.64 -14.48 5.14
C GLY A 264 8.56 -13.52 5.89
N VAL A 265 9.79 -13.38 5.42
CA VAL A 265 10.79 -12.41 5.90
C VAL A 265 11.39 -11.66 4.72
N ALA A 266 11.69 -10.36 4.89
CA ALA A 266 12.50 -9.64 3.92
C ALA A 266 13.92 -10.23 3.92
N TYR A 267 14.50 -10.36 2.74
CA TYR A 267 15.86 -10.87 2.65
C TYR A 267 16.87 -9.82 3.12
N ALA A 268 17.81 -10.22 3.96
CA ALA A 268 18.72 -9.30 4.64
C ALA A 268 19.60 -8.49 3.67
N ASP A 269 20.03 -9.08 2.54
CA ASP A 269 20.75 -8.39 1.47
C ASP A 269 19.82 -8.10 0.28
N ALA A 270 19.04 -7.03 0.41
CA ALA A 270 18.08 -6.62 -0.61
C ALA A 270 18.71 -6.32 -1.98
N ALA A 271 19.99 -5.95 -2.02
CA ALA A 271 20.71 -5.65 -3.26
C ALA A 271 20.94 -6.91 -4.10
N SER A 272 21.37 -8.02 -3.48
CA SER A 272 21.61 -9.26 -4.22
C SER A 272 20.37 -10.14 -4.39
N TYR A 273 19.24 -9.77 -3.79
CA TYR A 273 18.05 -10.62 -3.79
C TYR A 273 17.58 -11.03 -5.19
N ALA A 274 17.42 -10.05 -6.10
CA ALA A 274 16.88 -10.31 -7.43
C ALA A 274 17.81 -11.24 -8.25
N THR A 275 19.13 -11.03 -8.19
CA THR A 275 20.11 -11.85 -8.89
C THR A 275 20.10 -13.29 -8.38
N ARG A 276 20.08 -13.47 -7.04
CA ARG A 276 20.01 -14.79 -6.40
C ARG A 276 18.71 -15.53 -6.71
N ALA A 277 17.56 -14.82 -6.69
CA ALA A 277 16.26 -15.41 -6.97
C ALA A 277 16.13 -15.87 -8.43
N VAL A 278 16.56 -15.07 -9.38
CA VAL A 278 16.53 -15.44 -10.81
C VAL A 278 17.47 -16.61 -11.08
N GLU A 279 18.70 -16.57 -10.57
CA GLU A 279 19.64 -17.67 -10.75
C GLU A 279 19.16 -18.96 -10.07
N GLY A 280 18.67 -18.85 -8.83
CA GLY A 280 18.15 -20.00 -8.08
C GLY A 280 16.99 -20.66 -8.82
N MET A 281 16.02 -19.89 -9.26
CA MET A 281 14.86 -20.40 -10.01
C MET A 281 15.27 -20.99 -11.35
N TRP A 282 16.19 -20.34 -12.11
CA TRP A 282 16.67 -20.86 -13.38
C TRP A 282 17.34 -22.23 -13.22
N ARG A 283 18.22 -22.38 -12.22
CA ARG A 283 18.93 -23.64 -11.93
C ARG A 283 17.99 -24.72 -11.40
N GLU A 284 17.04 -24.39 -10.55
CA GLU A 284 16.04 -25.34 -10.03
C GLU A 284 15.18 -25.91 -11.15
N MET A 285 14.86 -25.09 -12.17
CA MET A 285 14.15 -25.54 -13.38
C MET A 285 15.04 -26.35 -14.36
N GLY A 286 16.26 -26.70 -13.98
CA GLY A 286 17.22 -27.45 -14.80
C GLY A 286 17.97 -26.60 -15.82
N GLY A 287 17.86 -25.28 -15.78
CA GLY A 287 18.58 -24.36 -16.63
C GLY A 287 20.07 -24.29 -16.27
N LYS A 288 20.93 -24.19 -17.30
CA LYS A 288 22.39 -24.01 -17.11
C LYS A 288 22.77 -22.57 -17.40
N LEU A 289 23.70 -22.03 -16.61
CA LEU A 289 24.24 -20.67 -16.78
C LEU A 289 25.77 -20.74 -16.65
N ALA A 290 26.49 -20.35 -17.71
CA ALA A 290 27.94 -20.29 -17.68
C ALA A 290 28.46 -18.94 -17.16
N GLY A 291 27.77 -17.85 -17.48
CA GLY A 291 28.02 -16.53 -16.92
C GLY A 291 27.37 -16.36 -15.54
N SER A 292 26.87 -15.16 -15.26
CA SER A 292 26.25 -14.78 -13.99
C SER A 292 24.89 -14.08 -14.19
N VAL A 293 24.11 -13.98 -13.11
CA VAL A 293 22.98 -13.05 -13.07
C VAL A 293 23.49 -11.74 -12.48
N ARG A 294 23.34 -10.64 -13.20
CA ARG A 294 23.85 -9.32 -12.80
C ARG A 294 22.92 -8.19 -13.20
N GLU A 295 23.09 -7.05 -12.58
CA GLU A 295 22.41 -5.81 -12.98
C GLU A 295 23.03 -5.23 -14.26
N GLY A 296 22.21 -4.55 -15.07
CA GLY A 296 22.62 -3.88 -16.27
C GLY A 296 21.46 -3.25 -17.01
N ARG A 297 21.70 -2.80 -18.23
CA ARG A 297 20.66 -2.23 -19.09
C ARG A 297 20.50 -3.04 -20.36
N VAL A 298 19.28 -3.09 -20.87
CA VAL A 298 19.03 -3.61 -22.23
C VAL A 298 19.81 -2.77 -23.23
N PRO A 299 20.64 -3.37 -24.09
CA PRO A 299 21.44 -2.63 -25.06
C PRO A 299 20.56 -1.96 -26.12
N SER A 300 21.04 -0.82 -26.63
CA SER A 300 20.46 -0.13 -27.78
C SER A 300 21.53 0.01 -28.87
N PRO A 301 21.82 -1.05 -29.61
CA PRO A 301 22.82 -1.01 -30.65
C PRO A 301 22.51 0.08 -31.68
N GLN A 302 23.49 0.95 -31.98
CA GLN A 302 23.36 2.05 -32.96
C GLN A 302 22.13 2.97 -32.65
N GLY A 303 21.69 3.07 -31.37
CA GLY A 303 20.52 3.86 -30.99
C GLY A 303 19.17 3.20 -31.30
N LEU A 304 19.15 2.00 -31.83
CA LEU A 304 17.92 1.24 -32.06
C LEU A 304 17.63 0.35 -30.85
N ALA A 305 16.41 0.44 -30.34
CA ALA A 305 15.96 -0.40 -29.24
C ALA A 305 15.89 -1.87 -29.67
N LEU A 306 16.47 -2.76 -28.87
CA LEU A 306 16.30 -4.20 -29.07
C LEU A 306 14.81 -4.53 -28.91
N LYS A 307 14.26 -5.38 -29.79
CA LYS A 307 12.87 -5.82 -29.64
C LYS A 307 12.78 -6.94 -28.61
N PRO A 308 11.76 -6.93 -27.73
CA PRO A 308 11.56 -8.03 -26.80
C PRO A 308 11.23 -9.32 -27.57
N ALA A 309 11.81 -10.43 -27.12
CA ALA A 309 11.44 -11.76 -27.60
C ALA A 309 10.01 -12.12 -27.16
N PHE A 310 9.64 -11.69 -25.99
CA PHE A 310 8.26 -11.75 -25.46
C PHE A 310 8.09 -10.79 -24.26
N GLU A 311 6.84 -10.61 -23.88
CA GLU A 311 6.49 -9.86 -22.66
C GLU A 311 5.62 -10.70 -21.74
N VAL A 312 5.78 -10.52 -20.44
CA VAL A 312 4.91 -11.12 -19.40
C VAL A 312 4.06 -10.02 -18.79
N MET A 313 2.75 -10.15 -18.94
CA MET A 313 1.79 -9.17 -18.40
C MET A 313 1.45 -9.48 -16.95
N SER A 314 1.32 -8.45 -16.11
CA SER A 314 0.78 -8.58 -14.76
C SER A 314 -0.74 -8.88 -14.78
N PRO A 315 -1.35 -9.20 -13.64
CA PRO A 315 -2.78 -9.00 -13.46
C PRO A 315 -3.17 -7.53 -13.69
N PRO A 316 -4.44 -7.26 -14.05
CA PRO A 316 -4.92 -5.90 -14.25
C PRO A 316 -4.95 -5.10 -12.94
N LEU A 317 -4.95 -3.77 -13.06
CA LEU A 317 -4.91 -2.84 -11.93
C LEU A 317 -5.93 -3.15 -10.81
N PRO A 318 -7.21 -3.50 -11.07
CA PRO A 318 -8.17 -3.82 -10.02
C PRO A 318 -7.74 -4.97 -9.10
N GLU A 319 -7.10 -6.01 -9.64
CA GLU A 319 -6.58 -7.13 -8.84
C GLU A 319 -5.39 -6.67 -7.97
N VAL A 320 -4.53 -5.82 -8.54
CA VAL A 320 -3.38 -5.26 -7.82
C VAL A 320 -3.84 -4.37 -6.66
N ILE A 321 -4.77 -3.44 -6.89
CA ILE A 321 -5.27 -2.57 -5.81
C ILE A 321 -6.07 -3.34 -4.76
N ARG A 322 -6.71 -4.46 -5.14
CA ARG A 322 -7.36 -5.33 -4.18
C ARG A 322 -6.35 -5.88 -3.17
N ASP A 323 -5.21 -6.37 -3.62
CA ASP A 323 -4.16 -6.84 -2.72
C ASP A 323 -3.53 -5.70 -1.90
N ILE A 324 -3.32 -4.52 -2.52
CA ILE A 324 -2.84 -3.33 -1.82
C ILE A 324 -3.79 -2.96 -0.66
N ASN A 325 -5.09 -2.92 -0.91
CA ASN A 325 -6.06 -2.46 0.07
C ASN A 325 -6.45 -3.54 1.09
N LYS A 326 -6.75 -4.77 0.65
CA LYS A 326 -7.14 -5.89 1.53
C LYS A 326 -6.06 -6.24 2.55
N TYR A 327 -4.80 -6.33 2.10
CA TYR A 327 -3.68 -6.73 2.95
C TYR A 327 -2.81 -5.56 3.41
N SER A 328 -3.15 -4.33 2.99
CA SER A 328 -2.40 -3.12 3.32
C SER A 328 -0.93 -3.18 2.88
N ASN A 329 -0.66 -3.78 1.70
CA ASN A 329 0.69 -4.02 1.22
C ASN A 329 1.39 -2.69 0.89
N ASN A 330 2.48 -2.37 1.62
CA ASN A 330 3.20 -1.11 1.45
C ASN A 330 4.04 -1.11 0.19
N VAL A 331 4.75 -2.22 -0.09
CA VAL A 331 5.67 -2.31 -1.23
C VAL A 331 4.89 -2.17 -2.53
N MET A 332 3.76 -2.88 -2.67
CA MET A 332 2.89 -2.76 -3.84
C MET A 332 2.31 -1.34 -4.00
N ALA A 333 1.97 -0.67 -2.89
CA ALA A 333 1.48 0.71 -2.93
C ALA A 333 2.56 1.69 -3.41
N GLN A 334 3.81 1.51 -3.00
CA GLN A 334 4.95 2.30 -3.47
C GLN A 334 5.26 2.02 -4.95
N GLN A 335 5.17 0.75 -5.39
CA GLN A 335 5.28 0.37 -6.80
C GLN A 335 4.24 1.10 -7.66
N LEU A 336 2.98 1.06 -7.21
CA LEU A 336 1.88 1.76 -7.88
C LEU A 336 2.11 3.27 -7.93
N PHE A 337 2.58 3.85 -6.83
CA PHE A 337 2.88 5.28 -6.73
C PHE A 337 3.98 5.70 -7.72
N LEU A 338 5.07 4.94 -7.84
CA LEU A 338 6.13 5.17 -8.82
C LEU A 338 5.64 4.96 -10.25
N THR A 339 4.76 3.99 -10.48
CA THR A 339 4.15 3.76 -11.80
C THR A 339 3.40 4.98 -12.31
N LEU A 340 2.75 5.77 -11.43
CA LEU A 340 2.05 6.99 -11.85
C LEU A 340 2.98 7.98 -12.54
N SER A 341 4.18 8.20 -12.01
CA SER A 341 5.15 9.10 -12.65
C SER A 341 5.79 8.50 -13.90
N LEU A 342 6.01 7.19 -13.94
CA LEU A 342 6.52 6.50 -15.11
C LEU A 342 5.58 6.69 -16.30
N GLN A 343 4.28 6.44 -16.10
CA GLN A 343 3.27 6.52 -17.15
C GLN A 343 2.98 7.97 -17.58
N ALA A 344 2.94 8.92 -16.65
CA ALA A 344 2.77 10.33 -16.97
C ALA A 344 3.90 10.87 -17.86
N ARG A 345 5.13 10.43 -17.66
CA ARG A 345 6.28 10.81 -18.50
C ARG A 345 6.25 10.14 -19.86
N THR A 346 5.84 8.87 -19.92
CA THR A 346 5.67 8.14 -21.18
C THR A 346 4.64 8.81 -22.08
N ALA A 347 3.49 9.21 -21.52
CA ALA A 347 2.45 9.96 -22.23
C ALA A 347 2.96 11.31 -22.75
N ALA A 348 3.74 12.05 -21.94
CA ALA A 348 4.29 13.36 -22.32
C ALA A 348 5.33 13.27 -23.46
N SER A 349 6.04 12.13 -23.57
CA SER A 349 7.01 11.90 -24.66
C SER A 349 6.39 11.44 -25.98
N GLY A 350 5.06 11.30 -26.04
CA GLY A 350 4.35 10.86 -27.24
C GLY A 350 4.55 9.38 -27.62
N ALA A 351 5.19 8.60 -26.75
CA ALA A 351 5.34 7.17 -26.93
C ALA A 351 4.01 6.47 -26.70
N THR A 352 3.35 6.07 -27.78
CA THR A 352 2.13 5.24 -27.72
C THR A 352 2.51 3.79 -27.44
N GLY A 353 2.08 3.27 -26.32
CA GLY A 353 2.30 1.89 -25.90
C GLY A 353 3.27 1.75 -24.73
N ASN A 354 3.17 0.62 -24.04
CA ASN A 354 3.99 0.25 -22.88
C ASN A 354 5.46 -0.07 -23.30
N THR A 355 5.95 0.52 -24.39
CA THR A 355 7.29 0.34 -24.94
C THR A 355 8.28 1.13 -24.10
N GLY A 356 8.74 0.55 -23.03
CA GLY A 356 9.60 1.09 -21.99
C GLY A 356 10.98 1.61 -22.41
N ASN A 357 11.06 2.36 -23.50
CA ASN A 357 12.33 2.89 -24.01
C ASN A 357 12.39 4.43 -24.07
N THR A 358 11.61 5.13 -23.26
CA THR A 358 11.58 6.61 -23.26
C THR A 358 12.72 7.26 -22.48
N GLY A 359 13.64 6.50 -21.89
CA GLY A 359 14.73 7.06 -21.07
C GLY A 359 14.25 7.75 -19.77
N SER A 360 12.95 7.72 -19.48
CA SER A 360 12.39 8.38 -18.30
C SER A 360 12.42 7.44 -17.10
N THR A 361 13.07 7.87 -16.03
CA THR A 361 13.13 7.16 -14.75
C THR A 361 12.06 7.72 -13.81
N ALA A 362 11.25 6.85 -13.21
CA ALA A 362 10.28 7.25 -12.20
C ALA A 362 10.96 7.60 -10.88
N THR A 363 10.47 8.64 -10.21
CA THR A 363 10.96 9.07 -8.90
C THR A 363 9.80 9.32 -7.93
N LEU A 364 10.05 9.23 -6.62
CA LEU A 364 9.04 9.57 -5.62
C LEU A 364 8.61 11.04 -5.73
N ALA A 365 9.56 11.94 -6.03
CA ALA A 365 9.26 13.37 -6.20
C ALA A 365 8.29 13.61 -7.37
N ALA A 366 8.57 13.03 -8.53
CA ALA A 366 7.70 13.14 -9.69
C ALA A 366 6.33 12.50 -9.45
N SER A 367 6.26 11.40 -8.68
CA SER A 367 4.99 10.77 -8.31
C SER A 367 4.14 11.67 -7.41
N ARG A 368 4.75 12.36 -6.46
CA ARG A 368 4.06 13.37 -5.63
C ARG A 368 3.46 14.48 -6.49
N GLU A 369 4.20 15.00 -7.47
CA GLU A 369 3.71 16.02 -8.39
C GLU A 369 2.53 15.52 -9.25
N VAL A 370 2.58 14.27 -9.74
CA VAL A 370 1.47 13.68 -10.49
C VAL A 370 0.21 13.60 -9.63
N VAL A 371 0.32 13.08 -8.41
CA VAL A 371 -0.82 12.98 -7.49
C VAL A 371 -1.35 14.36 -7.09
N GLN A 372 -0.49 15.34 -6.87
CA GLN A 372 -0.90 16.71 -6.55
C GLN A 372 -1.66 17.37 -7.72
N ARG A 373 -1.19 17.21 -8.96
CA ARG A 373 -1.91 17.70 -10.14
C ARG A 373 -3.28 17.03 -10.30
N TRP A 374 -3.30 15.71 -10.18
CA TRP A 374 -4.54 14.93 -10.22
C TRP A 374 -5.51 15.38 -9.12
N TRP A 375 -5.05 15.57 -7.89
CA TRP A 375 -5.90 16.02 -6.78
C TRP A 375 -6.57 17.35 -7.08
N ARG A 376 -5.81 18.32 -7.60
CA ARG A 376 -6.36 19.64 -7.96
C ARG A 376 -7.43 19.56 -9.03
N SER A 377 -7.30 18.66 -10.00
CA SER A 377 -8.24 18.55 -11.12
C SER A 377 -9.46 17.66 -10.81
N ALA A 378 -9.28 16.59 -10.03
CA ALA A 378 -10.31 15.55 -9.84
C ALA A 378 -11.02 15.63 -8.47
N ILE A 379 -10.36 16.16 -7.43
CA ILE A 379 -10.87 16.12 -6.05
C ILE A 379 -11.20 17.51 -5.52
N SER A 380 -10.37 18.52 -5.82
CA SER A 380 -10.59 19.88 -5.34
C SER A 380 -11.83 20.49 -6.03
N THR A 381 -12.75 21.04 -5.24
CA THR A 381 -13.90 21.77 -5.75
C THR A 381 -13.56 23.25 -5.90
N SER A 382 -14.23 23.96 -6.79
CA SER A 382 -14.07 25.41 -7.01
C SER A 382 -14.34 26.27 -5.75
N THR A 383 -15.01 25.72 -4.76
CA THR A 383 -15.31 26.34 -3.45
C THR A 383 -14.26 26.05 -2.39
N SER A 384 -13.34 25.11 -2.63
CA SER A 384 -12.27 24.73 -1.69
C SER A 384 -11.04 25.61 -1.96
N THR A 385 -11.00 26.78 -1.35
CA THR A 385 -9.90 27.77 -1.52
C THR A 385 -8.70 27.55 -0.60
N SER A 386 -8.75 26.54 0.30
CA SER A 386 -7.65 26.33 1.25
C SER A 386 -6.61 25.34 0.68
N ALA A 387 -5.36 25.78 0.66
CA ALA A 387 -4.20 24.92 0.40
C ALA A 387 -4.14 23.72 1.37
N ASP A 388 -4.84 23.80 2.50
CA ASP A 388 -4.90 22.80 3.58
C ASP A 388 -5.66 21.50 3.19
N ASP A 389 -6.38 21.53 2.07
CA ASP A 389 -7.16 20.37 1.60
C ASP A 389 -6.34 19.35 0.77
N MET A 390 -5.14 19.72 0.38
CA MET A 390 -4.27 18.83 -0.38
C MET A 390 -3.51 17.88 0.56
N PRO A 391 -3.50 16.56 0.28
CA PRO A 391 -2.73 15.65 1.09
C PRO A 391 -1.23 15.91 0.96
N THR A 392 -0.52 15.89 2.09
CA THR A 392 0.93 15.71 2.10
C THR A 392 1.18 14.21 2.01
N ILE A 393 1.74 13.77 0.90
CA ILE A 393 2.00 12.37 0.61
C ILE A 393 3.50 12.15 0.39
N ASP A 394 4.07 11.16 1.06
CA ASP A 394 5.50 10.87 0.99
C ASP A 394 5.80 9.81 -0.09
N ASN A 395 5.34 8.58 0.11
CA ASN A 395 5.69 7.43 -0.71
C ASN A 395 4.47 6.63 -1.22
N GLY A 396 3.26 7.14 -1.02
CA GLY A 396 2.02 6.52 -1.48
C GLY A 396 1.51 5.35 -0.65
N SER A 397 2.29 4.85 0.32
CA SER A 397 1.90 3.69 1.14
C SER A 397 1.30 4.05 2.50
N GLY A 398 1.54 5.27 2.98
CA GLY A 398 1.20 5.66 4.34
C GLY A 398 2.16 5.12 5.41
N LEU A 399 3.23 4.43 5.02
CA LEU A 399 4.34 4.12 5.91
C LEU A 399 5.27 5.35 5.97
N SER A 400 4.78 6.39 6.65
CA SER A 400 5.43 7.70 6.74
C SER A 400 5.04 8.41 8.02
N ARG A 401 5.99 9.16 8.59
CA ARG A 401 5.75 10.06 9.74
C ARG A 401 5.26 11.44 9.31
N THR A 402 5.45 11.79 8.04
CA THR A 402 5.17 13.11 7.48
C THR A 402 3.85 13.21 6.73
N ASP A 403 3.25 12.10 6.34
CA ASP A 403 1.94 12.09 5.67
C ASP A 403 0.89 12.84 6.49
N ARG A 404 0.12 13.70 5.82
CA ARG A 404 -1.01 14.44 6.42
C ARG A 404 -2.18 14.50 5.45
N ILE A 405 -3.37 14.31 5.99
CA ILE A 405 -4.64 14.50 5.27
C ILE A 405 -5.75 14.82 6.28
N THR A 406 -6.74 15.60 5.86
CA THR A 406 -7.93 15.88 6.68
C THR A 406 -8.99 14.81 6.47
N ALA A 407 -9.85 14.58 7.47
CA ALA A 407 -11.00 13.70 7.31
C ALA A 407 -11.95 14.21 6.21
N GLN A 408 -12.04 15.52 6.05
CA GLN A 408 -12.83 16.18 5.01
C GLN A 408 -12.28 15.89 3.61
N ALA A 409 -10.97 15.95 3.42
CA ALA A 409 -10.31 15.61 2.16
C ALA A 409 -10.50 14.12 1.79
N LEU A 410 -10.37 13.21 2.77
CA LEU A 410 -10.66 11.78 2.57
C LEU A 410 -12.14 11.53 2.20
N ALA A 411 -13.07 12.21 2.85
CA ALA A 411 -14.49 12.07 2.53
C ALA A 411 -14.81 12.56 1.10
N ARG A 412 -14.21 13.69 0.68
CA ARG A 412 -14.35 14.17 -0.72
C ARG A 412 -13.79 13.19 -1.73
N LEU A 413 -12.61 12.61 -1.45
CA LEU A 413 -12.05 11.56 -2.28
C LEU A 413 -13.02 10.38 -2.40
N LEU A 414 -13.59 9.92 -1.29
CA LEU A 414 -14.55 8.81 -1.29
C LEU A 414 -15.84 9.16 -2.04
N GLN A 415 -16.35 10.39 -1.91
CA GLN A 415 -17.52 10.87 -2.64
C GLN A 415 -17.24 10.97 -4.15
N SER A 416 -16.06 11.51 -4.54
CA SER A 416 -15.63 11.55 -5.94
C SER A 416 -15.53 10.14 -6.52
N ALA A 417 -14.90 9.23 -5.79
CA ALA A 417 -14.76 7.83 -6.21
C ALA A 417 -16.13 7.13 -6.32
N TYR A 418 -17.06 7.42 -5.42
CA TYR A 418 -18.41 6.87 -5.46
C TYR A 418 -19.21 7.33 -6.68
N ALA A 419 -19.00 8.57 -7.11
CA ALA A 419 -19.63 9.14 -8.30
C ALA A 419 -18.94 8.73 -9.62
N SER A 420 -17.75 8.14 -9.55
CA SER A 420 -16.97 7.76 -10.72
C SER A 420 -17.40 6.40 -11.32
N PRO A 421 -17.11 6.12 -12.59
CA PRO A 421 -17.33 4.81 -13.19
C PRO A 421 -16.47 3.71 -12.56
N TYR A 422 -15.43 4.07 -11.79
CA TYR A 422 -14.50 3.14 -11.13
C TYR A 422 -14.88 2.81 -9.69
N MET A 423 -16.05 3.23 -9.24
CA MET A 423 -16.56 2.95 -7.88
C MET A 423 -16.56 1.45 -7.55
N PRO A 424 -17.02 0.53 -8.43
CA PRO A 424 -17.06 -0.89 -8.12
C PRO A 424 -15.67 -1.46 -7.84
N GLU A 425 -14.65 -1.11 -8.63
CA GLU A 425 -13.28 -1.58 -8.49
C GLU A 425 -12.66 -1.09 -7.18
N LEU A 426 -12.83 0.20 -6.85
CA LEU A 426 -12.31 0.73 -5.60
C LEU A 426 -13.02 0.09 -4.40
N MET A 427 -14.35 0.04 -4.40
CA MET A 427 -15.12 -0.49 -3.27
C MET A 427 -14.82 -1.97 -3.03
N SER A 428 -14.78 -2.81 -4.07
CA SER A 428 -14.46 -4.24 -3.96
C SER A 428 -13.04 -4.50 -3.46
N SER A 429 -12.12 -3.57 -3.69
CA SER A 429 -10.74 -3.67 -3.21
C SER A 429 -10.61 -3.49 -1.70
N LEU A 430 -11.57 -2.85 -1.03
CA LEU A 430 -11.48 -2.54 0.40
C LEU A 430 -11.77 -3.75 1.28
N PRO A 431 -11.10 -3.88 2.44
CA PRO A 431 -11.47 -4.85 3.48
C PRO A 431 -12.92 -4.74 3.89
N ILE A 432 -13.58 -5.89 4.03
CA ILE A 432 -14.96 -5.99 4.49
C ILE A 432 -14.97 -6.26 5.99
N SER A 433 -15.67 -5.42 6.72
CA SER A 433 -15.79 -5.48 8.18
C SER A 433 -16.27 -6.85 8.65
N GLY A 434 -15.50 -7.50 9.54
CA GLY A 434 -15.79 -8.82 10.10
C GLY A 434 -15.70 -10.01 9.12
N VAL A 435 -15.26 -9.78 7.86
CA VAL A 435 -15.25 -10.81 6.79
C VAL A 435 -13.84 -11.09 6.29
N ASP A 436 -13.12 -10.06 5.79
CA ASP A 436 -11.84 -10.29 5.14
C ASP A 436 -10.78 -9.19 5.42
N GLY A 437 -9.60 -9.40 4.84
CA GLY A 437 -8.50 -8.46 4.88
C GLY A 437 -8.09 -8.06 6.29
N THR A 438 -7.66 -6.82 6.46
CA THR A 438 -7.21 -6.27 7.75
C THR A 438 -8.35 -6.08 8.76
N LEU A 439 -9.61 -6.14 8.33
CA LEU A 439 -10.80 -5.98 9.18
C LEU A 439 -11.52 -7.31 9.48
N ARG A 440 -10.95 -8.46 9.11
CA ARG A 440 -11.55 -9.78 9.35
C ARG A 440 -11.94 -10.04 10.81
N ARG A 441 -11.19 -9.46 11.76
CA ARG A 441 -11.39 -9.65 13.20
C ARG A 441 -12.22 -8.53 13.85
N SER A 442 -12.78 -7.60 13.09
CA SER A 442 -13.64 -6.53 13.62
C SER A 442 -14.91 -7.12 14.24
N ARG A 443 -15.27 -6.61 15.42
CA ARG A 443 -16.42 -7.06 16.22
C ARG A 443 -17.55 -6.04 16.19
N THR A 444 -17.93 -5.59 15.02
CA THR A 444 -18.99 -4.60 14.79
C THR A 444 -20.28 -5.28 14.32
N ALA A 445 -21.41 -4.68 14.61
CA ALA A 445 -22.70 -5.06 14.04
C ALA A 445 -22.76 -4.78 12.52
N ALA A 446 -21.91 -3.86 12.00
CA ALA A 446 -21.76 -3.57 10.58
C ALA A 446 -20.97 -4.67 9.82
N ARG A 447 -20.98 -5.90 10.32
CA ARG A 447 -20.34 -7.05 9.66
C ARG A 447 -20.91 -7.23 8.25
N GLY A 448 -20.02 -7.25 7.25
CA GLY A 448 -20.42 -7.38 5.84
C GLY A 448 -20.90 -6.09 5.18
N SER A 449 -21.30 -5.09 5.96
CA SER A 449 -21.92 -3.84 5.47
C SER A 449 -20.94 -2.68 5.32
N ALA A 450 -19.70 -2.82 5.81
CA ALA A 450 -18.70 -1.75 5.72
C ALA A 450 -17.49 -2.22 4.91
N HIS A 451 -17.09 -1.41 3.93
CA HIS A 451 -15.94 -1.57 3.07
C HIS A 451 -14.93 -0.45 3.39
N LEU A 452 -13.88 -0.75 4.14
CA LEU A 452 -13.02 0.27 4.73
C LEU A 452 -11.54 -0.06 4.57
N LYS A 453 -10.73 0.93 4.23
CA LYS A 453 -9.28 0.85 4.37
C LYS A 453 -8.90 1.16 5.81
N SER A 454 -8.10 0.30 6.43
CA SER A 454 -7.53 0.52 7.75
C SER A 454 -6.14 1.14 7.70
N GLY A 455 -5.78 1.90 8.73
CA GLY A 455 -4.44 2.44 8.96
C GLY A 455 -3.97 2.14 10.37
N SER A 456 -2.71 1.77 10.54
CA SER A 456 -2.09 1.54 11.84
C SER A 456 -0.59 1.82 11.79
N LEU A 457 -0.11 2.64 12.71
CA LEU A 457 1.30 2.85 13.05
C LEU A 457 1.43 2.85 14.59
N ALA A 458 2.61 3.07 15.13
CA ALA A 458 2.84 3.08 16.58
C ALA A 458 1.82 3.97 17.33
N ASN A 459 1.56 5.19 16.82
CA ASN A 459 0.69 6.18 17.45
C ASN A 459 -0.53 6.52 16.58
N VAL A 460 -0.90 5.68 15.63
CA VAL A 460 -1.99 5.93 14.69
C VAL A 460 -2.89 4.71 14.58
N ALA A 461 -4.19 4.93 14.68
CA ALA A 461 -5.21 3.97 14.27
C ALA A 461 -6.31 4.70 13.50
N GLY A 462 -6.77 4.13 12.41
CA GLY A 462 -7.84 4.77 11.64
C GLY A 462 -8.47 3.86 10.60
N VAL A 463 -9.62 4.30 10.11
CA VAL A 463 -10.34 3.71 8.99
C VAL A 463 -10.94 4.81 8.12
N ALA A 464 -11.08 4.54 6.83
CA ALA A 464 -11.92 5.32 5.93
C ALA A 464 -12.50 4.44 4.81
N GLY A 465 -13.70 4.75 4.36
CA GLY A 465 -14.40 4.03 3.30
C GLY A 465 -15.90 4.17 3.40
N TYR A 466 -16.62 3.11 3.03
CA TYR A 466 -18.08 3.13 2.87
C TYR A 466 -18.79 2.24 3.87
N VAL A 467 -19.91 2.71 4.39
CA VAL A 467 -20.81 1.96 5.27
C VAL A 467 -22.21 1.97 4.66
N LEU A 468 -22.80 0.79 4.48
CA LEU A 468 -24.20 0.63 4.11
C LEU A 468 -25.02 0.57 5.40
N ALA A 469 -25.89 1.56 5.62
CA ALA A 469 -26.73 1.66 6.78
C ALA A 469 -28.01 0.82 6.67
N ALA A 470 -28.70 0.61 7.78
CA ALA A 470 -29.94 -0.15 7.84
C ALA A 470 -31.08 0.44 7.00
N SER A 471 -31.08 1.76 6.82
CA SER A 471 -32.01 2.47 5.92
C SER A 471 -31.78 2.25 4.42
N GLY A 472 -30.68 1.55 4.06
CA GLY A 472 -30.21 1.43 2.68
C GLY A 472 -29.36 2.61 2.17
N LYS A 473 -29.20 3.67 2.98
CA LYS A 473 -28.29 4.78 2.68
C LYS A 473 -26.84 4.33 2.79
N ARG A 474 -25.96 4.96 2.02
CA ARG A 474 -24.52 4.73 2.09
C ARG A 474 -23.82 5.98 2.56
N TYR A 475 -22.90 5.80 3.48
CA TYR A 475 -22.10 6.86 4.06
C TYR A 475 -20.62 6.68 3.74
N ALA A 476 -19.93 7.77 3.48
CA ALA A 476 -18.48 7.85 3.59
C ALA A 476 -18.15 8.12 5.07
N LEU A 477 -17.36 7.23 5.65
CA LEU A 477 -16.93 7.29 7.05
C LEU A 477 -15.42 7.43 7.11
N VAL A 478 -14.95 8.37 7.94
CA VAL A 478 -13.54 8.56 8.26
C VAL A 478 -13.42 8.68 9.78
N MET A 479 -12.51 7.91 10.38
CA MET A 479 -12.06 8.10 11.76
C MET A 479 -10.57 7.84 11.85
N ILE A 480 -9.80 8.79 12.38
CA ILE A 480 -8.37 8.69 12.57
C ILE A 480 -8.03 9.16 13.98
N VAL A 481 -7.24 8.38 14.69
CA VAL A 481 -6.71 8.64 16.02
C VAL A 481 -5.21 8.80 15.93
N ASN A 482 -4.67 9.94 16.38
CA ASN A 482 -3.23 10.19 16.49
C ASN A 482 -2.88 10.38 17.98
N HIS A 483 -2.53 9.28 18.66
CA HIS A 483 -2.25 9.26 20.10
C HIS A 483 -1.41 8.03 20.49
N PRO A 484 -0.55 8.07 21.52
CA PRO A 484 0.16 6.87 21.98
C PRO A 484 -0.73 5.66 22.23
N ASN A 485 -1.96 5.88 22.70
CA ASN A 485 -2.96 4.83 22.95
C ASN A 485 -3.87 4.54 21.73
N ALA A 486 -3.51 4.96 20.51
CA ALA A 486 -4.36 4.82 19.32
C ALA A 486 -4.84 3.40 19.09
N ASN A 487 -3.98 2.40 19.32
CA ASN A 487 -4.35 0.98 19.15
C ASN A 487 -5.42 0.51 20.13
N ALA A 488 -5.52 1.12 21.34
CA ALA A 488 -6.57 0.84 22.33
C ALA A 488 -7.93 1.47 21.94
N ALA A 489 -7.94 2.40 20.98
CA ALA A 489 -9.16 3.07 20.51
C ALA A 489 -9.92 2.28 19.42
N ARG A 490 -9.49 1.08 19.04
CA ARG A 490 -10.22 0.25 18.07
C ARG A 490 -11.70 0.03 18.43
N PRO A 491 -12.10 -0.20 19.71
CA PRO A 491 -13.51 -0.26 20.07
C PRO A 491 -14.30 1.02 19.78
N ALA A 492 -13.66 2.20 19.77
CA ALA A 492 -14.34 3.44 19.39
C ALA A 492 -14.60 3.50 17.87
N ILE A 493 -13.72 2.93 17.05
CA ILE A 493 -13.95 2.76 15.60
C ILE A 493 -15.15 1.83 15.37
N GLU A 494 -15.21 0.70 16.09
CA GLU A 494 -16.33 -0.25 15.99
C GLU A 494 -17.65 0.39 16.44
N ALA A 495 -17.64 1.15 17.53
CA ALA A 495 -18.81 1.91 18.00
C ALA A 495 -19.28 2.95 16.96
N LEU A 496 -18.36 3.64 16.28
CA LEU A 496 -18.73 4.58 15.22
C LEU A 496 -19.35 3.87 14.01
N LEU A 497 -18.85 2.70 13.64
CA LEU A 497 -19.45 1.87 12.58
C LEU A 497 -20.86 1.45 12.94
N ASP A 498 -21.08 0.98 14.16
CA ASP A 498 -22.39 0.55 14.66
C ASP A 498 -23.39 1.71 14.74
N TRP A 499 -22.92 2.90 15.17
CA TRP A 499 -23.72 4.12 15.17
C TRP A 499 -24.06 4.57 13.74
N THR A 500 -23.12 4.46 12.81
CA THR A 500 -23.36 4.85 11.41
C THR A 500 -24.36 3.91 10.74
N MET A 501 -24.30 2.62 11.06
CA MET A 501 -25.23 1.63 10.53
C MET A 501 -26.65 1.84 11.02
N LYS A 502 -26.83 2.28 12.29
CA LYS A 502 -28.13 2.60 12.90
C LYS A 502 -28.59 4.00 12.53
N ASP A 503 -28.71 4.34 11.28
CA ASP A 503 -28.99 5.70 10.81
C ASP A 503 -30.46 6.17 11.00
N ASN A 504 -31.01 5.96 12.18
CA ASN A 504 -32.35 6.36 12.62
C ASN A 504 -32.47 7.88 12.75
#